data_fd2d53ebe01d83456b65b459605f5a20
#
_entry.id   fd2d53ebe01d83456b65b459605f5a20
#
_cell.length_a   1.000
_cell.length_b   1.000
_cell.length_c   1.000
_cell.angle_alpha   90.00
_cell.angle_beta   90.00
_cell.angle_gamma   90.00
#
_symmetry.space_group_name_H-M   'P 1'
#
loop_
_entity.id
_entity.type
_entity.pdbx_description
1 polymer ?
#
loop_
_entity_poly.entity_id
_entity_poly.type
_entity_poly.pdbx_seq_one_letter_code
_entity_poly.pdbx_strand_id
1 'polypeptide(L)'
;MLTIQYLFGIIKMLKIQLLKKENIMATKIIVDSTADLIDSLKERVQIVPLTINFGDKEYTDGVDINHKMFYEMLIESDVLPTTSQATPAKFTEVFEQISPDDDAIVITLSQKLSGTYQSATIAAEDFDNVYVVDSNSVAIGLGILVEYALHCVESGMSAKEIVDALNEKKKKVCLIALLDTLEYLKKGGRISSTVAFAGGLLNIKPVISVKDGEITMLGKARGSKQGNNLLVQEIEKAGGIDFKMPILLGFTGLSDIMLKKYIEDSGHLWKDSASQLNYTTIGSVVGTHTGPNVVAAAFFTN
;
A
#
# COMPACT_ATOMS: atom_id res chain seq x y z
N MET A 1 54.15 3.45 -25.28
CA MET A 1 53.86 4.57 -24.35
C MET A 1 52.39 4.97 -24.32
N LEU A 2 51.62 4.90 -25.41
CA LEU A 2 50.20 5.25 -25.45
C LEU A 2 49.28 4.34 -24.60
N THR A 3 49.62 3.07 -24.43
CA THR A 3 48.78 2.06 -23.71
C THR A 3 48.75 2.29 -22.19
N ILE A 4 49.81 2.79 -21.61
CA ILE A 4 49.91 3.05 -20.16
C ILE A 4 49.11 4.29 -19.75
N GLN A 5 49.14 5.35 -20.59
CA GLN A 5 48.30 6.54 -20.34
C GLN A 5 46.80 6.26 -20.45
N TYR A 6 46.39 5.39 -21.38
CA TYR A 6 45.00 4.95 -21.51
C TYR A 6 44.51 4.14 -20.28
N LEU A 7 45.40 3.24 -19.79
CA LEU A 7 45.11 2.44 -18.58
C LEU A 7 44.97 3.31 -17.32
N PHE A 8 45.86 4.34 -17.19
CA PHE A 8 45.76 5.32 -16.10
C PHE A 8 44.49 6.17 -16.17
N GLY A 9 44.02 6.53 -17.38
CA GLY A 9 42.77 7.23 -17.60
C GLY A 9 41.56 6.40 -17.18
N ILE A 10 41.52 5.12 -17.54
CA ILE A 10 40.45 4.19 -17.16
C ILE A 10 40.45 3.97 -15.65
N ILE A 11 41.60 3.74 -15.03
CA ILE A 11 41.71 3.56 -13.57
C ILE A 11 41.26 4.83 -12.82
N LYS A 12 41.58 6.01 -13.34
CA LYS A 12 41.15 7.30 -12.77
C LYS A 12 39.65 7.50 -12.91
N MET A 13 39.06 7.14 -14.05
CA MET A 13 37.61 7.17 -14.25
C MET A 13 36.90 6.15 -13.34
N LEU A 14 37.38 4.92 -13.24
CA LEU A 14 36.84 3.91 -12.35
C LEU A 14 36.98 4.31 -10.87
N LYS A 15 38.08 4.93 -10.48
CA LYS A 15 38.26 5.47 -9.13
C LYS A 15 37.30 6.64 -8.84
N ILE A 16 37.09 7.53 -9.83
CA ILE A 16 36.10 8.62 -9.71
C ILE A 16 34.67 8.08 -9.65
N GLN A 17 34.36 7.02 -10.41
CA GLN A 17 33.05 6.33 -10.32
C GLN A 17 32.89 5.59 -9.00
N LEU A 18 33.91 4.93 -8.47
CA LEU A 18 33.92 4.31 -7.15
C LEU A 18 33.75 5.34 -6.03
N LEU A 19 34.55 6.45 -6.08
CA LEU A 19 34.41 7.54 -5.10
C LEU A 19 33.06 8.27 -5.17
N LYS A 20 32.45 8.38 -6.37
CA LYS A 20 31.06 8.85 -6.50
C LYS A 20 30.04 7.85 -5.92
N LYS A 21 30.35 6.55 -5.93
CA LYS A 21 29.49 5.51 -5.35
C LYS A 21 29.60 5.44 -3.82
N GLU A 22 30.72 5.88 -3.25
CA GLU A 22 30.95 5.98 -1.80
C GLU A 22 30.29 7.21 -1.14
N ASN A 23 29.79 8.19 -1.94
CA ASN A 23 29.14 9.41 -1.46
C ASN A 23 27.73 9.59 -2.05
N ILE A 24 27.05 8.52 -2.44
CA ILE A 24 25.63 8.62 -2.79
C ILE A 24 24.87 8.48 -1.47
N MET A 25 24.31 9.59 -0.98
CA MET A 25 23.29 9.59 0.06
C MET A 25 22.23 8.54 -0.30
N ALA A 26 22.11 7.51 0.54
CA ALA A 26 21.11 6.47 0.28
C ALA A 26 19.73 6.99 0.71
N THR A 27 18.75 6.84 -0.15
CA THR A 27 17.35 7.15 0.22
C THR A 27 16.68 5.89 0.75
N LYS A 28 16.28 5.90 2.02
CA LYS A 28 15.54 4.83 2.67
C LYS A 28 14.04 5.05 2.50
N ILE A 29 13.30 3.98 2.22
CA ILE A 29 11.84 4.02 2.18
C ILE A 29 11.30 3.39 3.46
N ILE A 30 10.49 4.15 4.19
CA ILE A 30 9.82 3.74 5.41
C ILE A 30 8.32 3.77 5.15
N VAL A 31 7.60 2.75 5.62
CA VAL A 31 6.14 2.63 5.42
C VAL A 31 5.48 2.20 6.72
N ASP A 32 4.20 2.44 6.86
CA ASP A 32 3.44 1.77 7.92
C ASP A 32 2.95 0.38 7.47
N SER A 33 2.54 -0.45 8.42
CA SER A 33 2.18 -1.86 8.15
C SER A 33 0.92 -2.06 7.31
N THR A 34 0.20 -0.99 6.96
CA THR A 34 -0.91 -1.09 6.01
C THR A 34 -0.46 -1.08 4.54
N ALA A 35 0.83 -0.92 4.28
CA ALA A 35 1.40 -1.06 2.95
C ALA A 35 1.45 -2.55 2.56
N ASP A 36 0.46 -3.03 1.84
CA ASP A 36 0.45 -4.40 1.35
C ASP A 36 1.36 -4.51 0.13
N LEU A 37 2.49 -5.15 0.33
CA LEU A 37 3.57 -5.34 -0.64
C LEU A 37 3.72 -6.82 -0.99
N ILE A 38 4.26 -7.11 -2.17
CA ILE A 38 4.80 -8.44 -2.47
C ILE A 38 6.09 -8.68 -1.67
N ASP A 39 6.42 -9.93 -1.39
CA ASP A 39 7.51 -10.27 -0.47
C ASP A 39 8.87 -9.70 -0.91
N SER A 40 9.17 -9.67 -2.21
CA SER A 40 10.41 -9.09 -2.74
C SER A 40 10.57 -7.59 -2.49
N LEU A 41 9.49 -6.86 -2.23
CA LEU A 41 9.53 -5.43 -1.91
C LEU A 41 9.57 -5.17 -0.40
N LYS A 42 9.03 -6.08 0.41
CA LYS A 42 9.04 -5.97 1.89
C LYS A 42 10.45 -5.87 2.45
N GLU A 43 11.40 -6.61 1.88
CA GLU A 43 12.80 -6.61 2.30
C GLU A 43 13.55 -5.31 1.98
N ARG A 44 12.95 -4.45 1.16
CA ARG A 44 13.55 -3.20 0.66
C ARG A 44 13.05 -1.96 1.38
N VAL A 45 12.10 -2.11 2.29
CA VAL A 45 11.50 -1.03 3.06
C VAL A 45 11.59 -1.31 4.55
N GLN A 46 11.56 -0.26 5.36
CA GLN A 46 11.40 -0.39 6.79
C GLN A 46 9.94 -0.19 7.17
N ILE A 47 9.36 -1.12 7.94
CA ILE A 47 7.94 -1.11 8.28
C ILE A 47 7.75 -0.66 9.72
N VAL A 48 6.92 0.36 9.93
CA VAL A 48 6.46 0.80 11.25
C VAL A 48 5.08 0.18 11.53
N PRO A 49 4.98 -0.73 12.50
CA PRO A 49 3.75 -1.50 12.70
C PRO A 49 2.66 -0.68 13.41
N LEU A 50 1.42 -0.83 12.93
CA LEU A 50 0.21 -0.46 13.65
C LEU A 50 -0.13 -1.56 14.67
N THR A 51 -1.16 -1.29 15.47
CA THR A 51 -1.63 -2.21 16.52
C THR A 51 -3.03 -2.71 16.21
N ILE A 52 -3.30 -3.98 16.54
CA ILE A 52 -4.61 -4.63 16.44
C ILE A 52 -5.02 -5.11 17.83
N ASN A 53 -6.25 -4.81 18.23
CA ASN A 53 -6.80 -5.20 19.52
C ASN A 53 -7.95 -6.20 19.32
N PHE A 54 -7.82 -7.39 19.87
CA PHE A 54 -8.87 -8.39 20.00
C PHE A 54 -9.32 -8.47 21.46
N GLY A 55 -10.42 -7.81 21.80
CA GLY A 55 -10.85 -7.67 23.20
C GLY A 55 -9.76 -6.97 24.01
N ASP A 56 -9.27 -7.63 25.06
CA ASP A 56 -8.21 -7.11 25.94
C ASP A 56 -6.79 -7.44 25.47
N LYS A 57 -6.63 -8.16 24.34
CA LYS A 57 -5.33 -8.51 23.77
C LYS A 57 -4.92 -7.54 22.70
N GLU A 58 -3.72 -7.00 22.84
CA GLU A 58 -3.05 -6.15 21.86
C GLU A 58 -2.03 -6.96 21.06
N TYR A 59 -1.98 -6.73 19.75
CA TYR A 59 -1.05 -7.35 18.81
C TYR A 59 -0.39 -6.29 17.94
N THR A 60 0.90 -6.47 17.69
CA THR A 60 1.69 -5.64 16.75
C THR A 60 1.63 -6.28 15.37
N ASP A 61 1.06 -5.57 14.39
CA ASP A 61 0.82 -6.09 13.04
C ASP A 61 2.12 -6.51 12.35
N GLY A 62 2.14 -7.75 11.86
CA GLY A 62 3.30 -8.35 11.19
C GLY A 62 4.44 -8.79 12.13
N VAL A 63 4.32 -8.57 13.45
CA VAL A 63 5.35 -8.96 14.44
C VAL A 63 4.88 -10.16 15.27
N ASP A 64 3.79 -10.00 16.03
CA ASP A 64 3.22 -11.04 16.89
C ASP A 64 1.87 -11.59 16.39
N ILE A 65 1.35 -11.00 15.32
CA ILE A 65 0.21 -11.51 14.55
C ILE A 65 0.52 -11.44 13.05
N ASN A 66 0.37 -12.55 12.33
CA ASN A 66 0.47 -12.57 10.87
C ASN A 66 -0.93 -12.64 10.23
N HIS A 67 -1.01 -12.44 8.91
CA HIS A 67 -2.27 -12.41 8.17
C HIS A 67 -3.11 -13.68 8.37
N LYS A 68 -2.48 -14.87 8.33
CA LYS A 68 -3.20 -16.14 8.50
C LYS A 68 -3.83 -16.23 9.89
N MET A 69 -3.03 -16.02 10.93
CA MET A 69 -3.51 -16.02 12.32
C MET A 69 -4.63 -14.99 12.53
N PHE A 70 -4.47 -13.79 11.98
CA PHE A 70 -5.48 -12.74 12.08
C PHE A 70 -6.82 -13.19 11.46
N TYR A 71 -6.81 -13.71 10.22
CA TYR A 71 -8.06 -14.10 9.56
C TYR A 71 -8.70 -15.34 10.18
N GLU A 72 -7.91 -16.28 10.71
CA GLU A 72 -8.44 -17.39 11.53
C GLU A 72 -9.17 -16.84 12.75
N MET A 73 -8.55 -15.94 13.52
CA MET A 73 -9.18 -15.31 14.68
C MET A 73 -10.41 -14.48 14.32
N LEU A 74 -10.34 -13.70 13.20
CA LEU A 74 -11.47 -12.87 12.77
C LEU A 74 -12.69 -13.68 12.38
N ILE A 75 -12.50 -14.87 11.78
CA ILE A 75 -13.60 -15.75 11.34
C ILE A 75 -14.19 -16.51 12.53
N GLU A 76 -13.36 -16.90 13.50
CA GLU A 76 -13.77 -17.69 14.67
C GLU A 76 -14.33 -16.85 15.83
N SER A 77 -14.03 -15.54 15.84
CA SER A 77 -14.40 -14.65 16.95
C SER A 77 -15.74 -13.95 16.72
N ASP A 78 -16.57 -13.91 17.75
CA ASP A 78 -17.76 -13.05 17.81
C ASP A 78 -17.39 -11.57 18.13
N VAL A 79 -16.15 -11.33 18.60
CA VAL A 79 -15.65 -10.00 18.92
C VAL A 79 -14.89 -9.43 17.74
N LEU A 80 -15.36 -8.30 17.21
CA LEU A 80 -14.63 -7.61 16.15
C LEU A 80 -13.41 -6.90 16.71
N PRO A 81 -12.24 -7.04 16.04
CA PRO A 81 -11.05 -6.32 16.44
C PRO A 81 -11.17 -4.82 16.16
N THR A 82 -10.29 -4.05 16.81
CA THR A 82 -10.07 -2.63 16.54
C THR A 82 -8.60 -2.39 16.23
N THR A 83 -8.27 -1.22 15.68
CA THR A 83 -6.90 -0.88 15.33
C THR A 83 -6.48 0.44 15.96
N SER A 84 -5.19 0.57 16.29
CA SER A 84 -4.57 1.81 16.72
C SER A 84 -3.47 2.22 15.74
N GLN A 85 -3.31 3.54 15.54
CA GLN A 85 -2.27 4.10 14.69
C GLN A 85 -0.87 3.79 15.23
N ALA A 86 0.15 3.82 14.37
CA ALA A 86 1.53 3.87 14.79
C ALA A 86 1.78 5.18 15.55
N THR A 87 2.43 5.11 16.71
CA THR A 87 2.69 6.29 17.56
C THR A 87 3.91 7.08 17.07
N PRO A 88 4.04 8.38 17.43
CA PRO A 88 5.25 9.14 17.14
C PRO A 88 6.51 8.45 17.68
N ALA A 89 6.47 7.87 18.88
CA ALA A 89 7.61 7.17 19.46
C ALA A 89 8.12 6.00 18.58
N LYS A 90 7.21 5.20 17.99
CA LYS A 90 7.60 4.13 17.07
C LYS A 90 8.30 4.67 15.81
N PHE A 91 7.89 5.83 15.30
CA PHE A 91 8.57 6.47 14.18
C PHE A 91 9.93 7.05 14.61
N THR A 92 10.02 7.71 15.77
CA THR A 92 11.28 8.22 16.28
C THR A 92 12.33 7.12 16.44
N GLU A 93 11.95 5.96 17.01
CA GLU A 93 12.84 4.79 17.12
C GLU A 93 13.42 4.32 15.76
N VAL A 94 12.65 4.47 14.68
CA VAL A 94 13.08 4.13 13.34
C VAL A 94 13.97 5.24 12.77
N PHE A 95 13.63 6.52 12.98
CA PHE A 95 14.37 7.65 12.44
C PHE A 95 15.75 7.80 13.08
N GLU A 96 15.88 7.50 14.38
CA GLU A 96 17.17 7.46 15.08
C GLU A 96 18.18 6.44 14.49
N GLN A 97 17.69 5.48 13.70
CA GLN A 97 18.53 4.48 13.02
C GLN A 97 19.00 4.95 11.63
N ILE A 98 18.48 6.09 11.12
CA ILE A 98 18.87 6.64 9.83
C ILE A 98 20.21 7.38 10.00
N SER A 99 21.17 7.05 9.14
CA SER A 99 22.44 7.78 9.13
C SER A 99 22.18 9.27 8.82
N PRO A 100 22.91 10.20 9.46
CA PRO A 100 22.83 11.63 9.11
C PRO A 100 23.19 11.93 7.63
N ASP A 101 23.91 11.02 6.98
CA ASP A 101 24.31 11.14 5.56
C ASP A 101 23.28 10.50 4.61
N ASP A 102 22.22 9.84 5.12
CA ASP A 102 21.17 9.22 4.33
C ASP A 102 19.87 10.03 4.45
N ASP A 103 19.07 10.08 3.40
CA ASP A 103 17.69 10.58 3.45
C ASP A 103 16.70 9.44 3.73
N ALA A 104 15.56 9.77 4.35
CA ALA A 104 14.44 8.84 4.51
C ALA A 104 13.15 9.45 3.98
N ILE A 105 12.37 8.65 3.26
CA ILE A 105 11.02 9.01 2.80
C ILE A 105 10.03 8.06 3.49
N VAL A 106 9.15 8.64 4.30
CA VAL A 106 8.09 7.93 5.01
C VAL A 106 6.80 8.04 4.20
N ILE A 107 6.25 6.92 3.75
CA ILE A 107 5.00 6.90 2.99
C ILE A 107 3.95 6.19 3.84
N THR A 108 2.95 6.94 4.32
CA THR A 108 1.92 6.40 5.21
C THR A 108 0.59 6.20 4.51
N LEU A 109 -0.29 5.40 5.12
CA LEU A 109 -1.69 5.40 4.71
C LEU A 109 -2.31 6.79 4.85
N SER A 110 -3.45 6.97 4.17
CA SER A 110 -4.19 8.24 4.17
C SER A 110 -4.45 8.79 5.57
N GLN A 111 -4.11 10.08 5.77
CA GLN A 111 -4.40 10.83 6.98
C GLN A 111 -5.90 10.91 7.32
N LYS A 112 -6.77 10.71 6.33
CA LYS A 112 -8.22 10.67 6.52
C LYS A 112 -8.72 9.34 7.08
N LEU A 113 -7.91 8.28 7.00
CA LEU A 113 -8.25 6.95 7.51
C LEU A 113 -7.60 6.66 8.88
N SER A 114 -6.45 7.30 9.17
CA SER A 114 -5.69 7.07 10.40
C SER A 114 -4.85 8.29 10.77
N GLY A 115 -4.60 8.49 12.07
CA GLY A 115 -3.64 9.49 12.55
C GLY A 115 -2.17 9.12 12.35
N THR A 116 -1.86 8.02 11.67
CA THR A 116 -0.48 7.54 11.45
C THR A 116 0.38 8.57 10.71
N TYR A 117 -0.17 9.25 9.69
CA TYR A 117 0.49 10.35 9.00
C TYR A 117 0.91 11.46 9.98
N GLN A 118 -0.01 11.90 10.84
CA GLN A 118 0.26 12.92 11.84
C GLN A 118 1.33 12.47 12.83
N SER A 119 1.30 11.20 13.26
CA SER A 119 2.34 10.62 14.12
C SER A 119 3.72 10.66 13.49
N ALA A 120 3.82 10.27 12.20
CA ALA A 120 5.08 10.32 11.44
C ALA A 120 5.58 11.77 11.27
N THR A 121 4.67 12.72 11.00
CA THR A 121 5.00 14.13 10.84
C THR A 121 5.55 14.73 12.15
N ILE A 122 4.91 14.45 13.29
CA ILE A 122 5.39 14.89 14.60
C ILE A 122 6.79 14.33 14.90
N ALA A 123 6.99 13.02 14.63
CA ALA A 123 8.30 12.42 14.86
C ALA A 123 9.40 13.00 13.92
N ALA A 124 9.04 13.44 12.73
CA ALA A 124 9.98 13.98 11.75
C ALA A 124 10.43 15.43 12.07
N GLU A 125 9.78 16.14 12.97
CA GLU A 125 10.14 17.54 13.32
C GLU A 125 11.59 17.69 13.82
N ASP A 126 12.16 16.63 14.40
CA ASP A 126 13.52 16.61 14.94
C ASP A 126 14.56 16.06 13.94
N PHE A 127 14.18 15.78 12.66
CA PHE A 127 15.03 15.12 11.65
C PHE A 127 14.99 15.85 10.31
N ASP A 128 16.04 16.59 9.97
CA ASP A 128 16.15 17.39 8.73
C ASP A 128 16.19 16.53 7.44
N ASN A 129 16.54 15.26 7.56
CA ASN A 129 16.72 14.30 6.46
C ASN A 129 15.53 13.30 6.33
N VAL A 130 14.40 13.55 7.01
CA VAL A 130 13.19 12.72 6.96
C VAL A 130 12.05 13.48 6.30
N TYR A 131 11.48 12.90 5.25
CA TYR A 131 10.38 13.46 4.46
C TYR A 131 9.14 12.59 4.60
N VAL A 132 8.01 13.16 5.01
CA VAL A 132 6.76 12.42 5.22
C VAL A 132 5.77 12.70 4.09
N VAL A 133 5.23 11.65 3.49
CA VAL A 133 4.27 11.70 2.39
C VAL A 133 2.99 10.96 2.79
N ASP A 134 1.85 11.67 2.76
CA ASP A 134 0.53 11.05 2.78
C ASP A 134 0.24 10.43 1.42
N SER A 135 0.04 9.11 1.37
CA SER A 135 -0.25 8.40 0.11
C SER A 135 -1.63 8.73 -0.46
N ASN A 136 -2.54 9.30 0.32
CA ASN A 136 -3.98 9.39 0.01
C ASN A 136 -4.60 8.02 -0.33
N SER A 137 -3.99 6.93 0.12
CA SER A 137 -4.40 5.56 -0.17
C SER A 137 -4.18 4.65 1.05
N VAL A 138 -4.33 3.35 0.87
CA VAL A 138 -4.13 2.31 1.89
C VAL A 138 -3.92 0.97 1.19
N ALA A 139 -3.51 -0.06 1.92
CA ALA A 139 -3.39 -1.42 1.39
C ALA A 139 -2.50 -1.49 0.14
N ILE A 140 -2.93 -2.25 -0.85
CA ILE A 140 -2.25 -2.39 -2.14
C ILE A 140 -2.13 -1.06 -2.91
N GLY A 141 -3.01 -0.08 -2.67
CA GLY A 141 -2.92 1.25 -3.27
C GLY A 141 -1.74 2.06 -2.72
N LEU A 142 -1.46 1.94 -1.42
CA LEU A 142 -0.22 2.41 -0.82
C LEU A 142 0.96 1.57 -1.36
N GLY A 143 0.79 0.25 -1.48
CA GLY A 143 1.82 -0.67 -1.97
C GLY A 143 2.38 -0.29 -3.34
N ILE A 144 1.53 0.02 -4.34
CA ILE A 144 2.00 0.41 -5.68
C ILE A 144 2.70 1.78 -5.68
N LEU A 145 2.32 2.69 -4.79
CA LEU A 145 3.01 3.97 -4.63
C LEU A 145 4.40 3.79 -4.02
N VAL A 146 4.53 2.85 -3.08
CA VAL A 146 5.83 2.44 -2.50
C VAL A 146 6.73 1.78 -3.55
N GLU A 147 6.18 0.88 -4.38
CA GLU A 147 6.91 0.28 -5.51
C GLU A 147 7.42 1.35 -6.47
N TYR A 148 6.60 2.35 -6.80
CA TYR A 148 7.01 3.49 -7.60
C TYR A 148 8.16 4.29 -6.94
N ALA A 149 8.09 4.53 -5.62
CA ALA A 149 9.16 5.20 -4.89
C ALA A 149 10.49 4.43 -4.98
N LEU A 150 10.45 3.11 -4.83
CA LEU A 150 11.62 2.25 -4.96
C LEU A 150 12.23 2.31 -6.36
N HIS A 151 11.41 2.37 -7.42
CA HIS A 151 11.89 2.58 -8.80
C HIS A 151 12.57 3.95 -8.98
N CYS A 152 12.04 5.01 -8.32
CA CYS A 152 12.67 6.33 -8.35
C CYS A 152 14.05 6.31 -7.65
N VAL A 153 14.16 5.63 -6.50
CA VAL A 153 15.46 5.41 -5.82
C VAL A 153 16.45 4.69 -6.73
N GLU A 154 16.04 3.59 -7.36
CA GLU A 154 16.88 2.85 -8.32
C GLU A 154 17.31 3.68 -9.52
N SER A 155 16.48 4.64 -9.93
CA SER A 155 16.79 5.57 -11.01
C SER A 155 17.75 6.70 -10.59
N GLY A 156 18.16 6.73 -9.32
CA GLY A 156 19.11 7.71 -8.78
C GLY A 156 18.51 9.09 -8.53
N MET A 157 17.20 9.21 -8.36
CA MET A 157 16.54 10.46 -7.99
C MET A 157 16.88 10.82 -6.53
N SER A 158 17.03 12.11 -6.24
CA SER A 158 17.16 12.62 -4.88
C SER A 158 15.85 12.47 -4.09
N ALA A 159 15.93 12.46 -2.76
CA ALA A 159 14.74 12.32 -1.90
C ALA A 159 13.69 13.41 -2.20
N LYS A 160 14.09 14.66 -2.42
CA LYS A 160 13.17 15.75 -2.77
C LYS A 160 12.46 15.52 -4.10
N GLU A 161 13.19 15.09 -5.15
CA GLU A 161 12.60 14.75 -6.44
C GLU A 161 11.61 13.58 -6.32
N ILE A 162 11.92 12.58 -5.47
CA ILE A 162 11.03 11.46 -5.21
C ILE A 162 9.76 11.94 -4.50
N VAL A 163 9.88 12.78 -3.48
CA VAL A 163 8.73 13.36 -2.76
C VAL A 163 7.81 14.15 -3.71
N ASP A 164 8.39 14.97 -4.57
CA ASP A 164 7.61 15.72 -5.57
C ASP A 164 6.92 14.77 -6.56
N ALA A 165 7.63 13.75 -7.05
CA ALA A 165 7.08 12.74 -7.93
C ALA A 165 5.94 11.94 -7.26
N LEU A 166 6.09 11.56 -6.00
CA LEU A 166 5.06 10.87 -5.22
C LEU A 166 3.81 11.75 -5.05
N ASN A 167 3.98 13.04 -4.73
CA ASN A 167 2.87 13.97 -4.56
C ASN A 167 2.07 14.19 -5.86
N GLU A 168 2.71 14.08 -7.03
CA GLU A 168 2.02 14.10 -8.31
C GLU A 168 1.39 12.74 -8.64
N LYS A 169 2.11 11.64 -8.46
CA LYS A 169 1.67 10.30 -8.86
C LYS A 169 0.56 9.74 -8.00
N LYS A 170 0.52 10.05 -6.70
CA LYS A 170 -0.57 9.61 -5.81
C LYS A 170 -1.96 10.03 -6.29
N LYS A 171 -2.07 11.14 -7.04
CA LYS A 171 -3.32 11.62 -7.64
C LYS A 171 -3.87 10.70 -8.73
N LYS A 172 -3.00 9.85 -9.29
CA LYS A 172 -3.34 8.86 -10.32
C LYS A 172 -3.50 7.44 -9.76
N VAL A 173 -3.22 7.24 -8.48
CA VAL A 173 -3.45 5.93 -7.84
C VAL A 173 -4.94 5.69 -7.72
N CYS A 174 -5.39 4.57 -8.26
CA CYS A 174 -6.76 4.08 -8.12
C CYS A 174 -6.74 2.76 -7.36
N LEU A 175 -7.50 2.69 -6.26
CA LEU A 175 -7.75 1.47 -5.50
C LEU A 175 -9.25 1.20 -5.52
N ILE A 176 -9.65 0.09 -6.12
CA ILE A 176 -11.06 -0.34 -6.19
C ILE A 176 -11.17 -1.74 -5.57
N ALA A 177 -12.20 -1.95 -4.75
CA ALA A 177 -12.42 -3.21 -4.05
C ALA A 177 -13.88 -3.64 -4.06
N LEU A 178 -14.08 -4.95 -4.26
CA LEU A 178 -15.35 -5.65 -4.07
C LEU A 178 -15.35 -6.29 -2.68
N LEU A 179 -16.27 -5.87 -1.84
CA LEU A 179 -16.40 -6.35 -0.45
C LEU A 179 -17.52 -7.39 -0.33
N ASP A 180 -17.41 -8.19 0.70
CA ASP A 180 -18.50 -9.10 1.11
C ASP A 180 -19.65 -8.34 1.77
N THR A 181 -19.32 -7.37 2.62
CA THR A 181 -20.25 -6.53 3.36
C THR A 181 -19.60 -5.17 3.70
N LEU A 182 -20.43 -4.17 4.03
CA LEU A 182 -19.96 -2.88 4.58
C LEU A 182 -19.90 -2.87 6.12
N GLU A 183 -20.24 -3.96 6.75
CA GLU A 183 -20.43 -4.01 8.20
C GLU A 183 -19.13 -3.67 8.95
N TYR A 184 -18.01 -4.23 8.50
CA TYR A 184 -16.70 -3.96 9.07
C TYR A 184 -16.29 -2.49 8.94
N LEU A 185 -16.45 -1.89 7.76
CA LEU A 185 -16.18 -0.47 7.53
C LEU A 185 -17.05 0.44 8.38
N LYS A 186 -18.33 0.07 8.55
CA LYS A 186 -19.27 0.81 9.39
C LYS A 186 -18.87 0.74 10.86
N LYS A 187 -18.64 -0.45 11.37
CA LYS A 187 -18.24 -0.66 12.77
C LYS A 187 -16.89 -0.03 13.07
N GLY A 188 -15.96 -0.09 12.12
CA GLY A 188 -14.65 0.55 12.20
C GLY A 188 -14.67 2.08 12.04
N GLY A 189 -15.79 2.68 11.62
CA GLY A 189 -15.92 4.13 11.44
C GLY A 189 -15.11 4.71 10.26
N ARG A 190 -14.69 3.88 9.30
CA ARG A 190 -13.88 4.31 8.12
C ARG A 190 -14.73 4.50 6.87
N ILE A 191 -16.04 4.44 6.97
CA ILE A 191 -16.97 4.82 5.91
C ILE A 191 -17.89 5.93 6.40
N SER A 192 -18.16 6.91 5.55
CA SER A 192 -19.05 8.03 5.86
C SER A 192 -20.45 7.56 6.22
N SER A 193 -21.07 8.15 7.24
CA SER A 193 -22.44 7.88 7.67
C SER A 193 -23.49 8.23 6.59
N THR A 194 -23.10 9.03 5.58
CA THR A 194 -23.98 9.39 4.44
C THR A 194 -24.14 8.26 3.42
N VAL A 195 -23.31 7.22 3.49
CA VAL A 195 -23.50 6.03 2.65
C VAL A 195 -24.77 5.32 3.12
N ALA A 196 -25.83 5.42 2.33
CA ALA A 196 -27.10 4.77 2.64
C ALA A 196 -26.93 3.24 2.69
N PHE A 197 -26.99 2.72 3.91
CA PHE A 197 -27.01 1.28 4.14
C PHE A 197 -28.39 0.73 3.78
N ALA A 198 -28.51 0.07 2.64
CA ALA A 198 -29.63 -0.81 2.38
C ALA A 198 -29.46 -2.05 3.27
N GLY A 199 -29.84 -1.93 4.54
CA GLY A 199 -29.83 -3.05 5.46
C GLY A 199 -30.71 -4.17 4.94
N GLY A 200 -30.26 -5.43 5.04
CA GLY A 200 -31.10 -6.59 4.90
C GLY A 200 -31.25 -7.22 3.52
N LEU A 201 -30.60 -6.75 2.47
CA LEU A 201 -30.58 -7.46 1.19
C LEU A 201 -29.46 -8.52 1.20
N LEU A 202 -29.88 -9.77 1.30
CA LEU A 202 -29.01 -10.93 1.21
C LEU A 202 -28.21 -10.92 -0.10
N ASN A 203 -26.89 -11.18 -0.02
CA ASN A 203 -26.00 -11.34 -1.17
C ASN A 203 -25.73 -10.05 -1.98
N ILE A 204 -25.81 -8.87 -1.35
CA ILE A 204 -25.36 -7.62 -1.96
C ILE A 204 -23.87 -7.42 -1.68
N LYS A 205 -23.09 -7.29 -2.75
CA LYS A 205 -21.64 -7.05 -2.73
C LYS A 205 -21.36 -5.58 -3.06
N PRO A 206 -20.87 -4.79 -2.10
CA PRO A 206 -20.49 -3.39 -2.37
C PRO A 206 -19.17 -3.31 -3.14
N VAL A 207 -19.08 -2.35 -4.05
CA VAL A 207 -17.83 -1.92 -4.69
C VAL A 207 -17.48 -0.53 -4.18
N ILE A 208 -16.28 -0.39 -3.67
CA ILE A 208 -15.74 0.85 -3.12
C ILE A 208 -14.46 1.27 -3.83
N SER A 209 -14.08 2.53 -3.65
CA SER A 209 -12.77 3.06 -4.01
C SER A 209 -12.24 3.91 -2.87
N VAL A 210 -10.92 4.09 -2.83
CA VAL A 210 -10.29 5.15 -2.03
C VAL A 210 -10.05 6.32 -2.99
N LYS A 211 -10.74 7.42 -2.76
CA LYS A 211 -10.65 8.65 -3.56
C LYS A 211 -10.33 9.82 -2.65
N ASP A 212 -9.31 10.59 -3.00
CA ASP A 212 -8.82 11.71 -2.21
C ASP A 212 -8.57 11.35 -0.73
N GLY A 213 -8.12 10.11 -0.50
CA GLY A 213 -7.82 9.56 0.83
C GLY A 213 -9.02 9.04 1.61
N GLU A 214 -10.24 9.07 1.07
CA GLU A 214 -11.47 8.61 1.72
C GLU A 214 -12.11 7.43 1.01
N ILE A 215 -12.80 6.57 1.77
CA ILE A 215 -13.55 5.46 1.19
C ILE A 215 -14.87 5.97 0.62
N THR A 216 -15.08 5.72 -0.67
CA THR A 216 -16.28 6.08 -1.41
C THR A 216 -16.98 4.85 -1.99
N MET A 217 -18.31 4.84 -1.96
CA MET A 217 -19.12 3.80 -2.60
C MET A 217 -19.23 4.09 -4.10
N LEU A 218 -18.81 3.13 -4.93
CA LEU A 218 -18.97 3.20 -6.38
C LEU A 218 -20.27 2.51 -6.84
N GLY A 219 -20.67 1.43 -6.17
CA GLY A 219 -21.87 0.73 -6.55
C GLY A 219 -22.14 -0.50 -5.67
N LYS A 220 -23.20 -1.22 -6.05
CA LYS A 220 -23.63 -2.47 -5.39
C LYS A 220 -23.96 -3.50 -6.46
N ALA A 221 -23.51 -4.72 -6.27
CA ALA A 221 -23.79 -5.83 -7.18
C ALA A 221 -24.49 -6.96 -6.42
N ARG A 222 -25.21 -7.81 -7.13
CA ARG A 222 -25.82 -9.01 -6.56
C ARG A 222 -24.98 -10.23 -6.90
N GLY A 223 -24.27 -10.75 -5.89
CA GLY A 223 -23.35 -11.87 -6.03
C GLY A 223 -22.01 -11.51 -6.70
N SER A 224 -21.06 -12.44 -6.65
CA SER A 224 -19.66 -12.19 -7.04
C SER A 224 -19.49 -11.91 -8.53
N LYS A 225 -20.22 -12.59 -9.43
CA LYS A 225 -20.11 -12.39 -10.88
C LYS A 225 -20.47 -10.97 -11.30
N GLN A 226 -21.61 -10.43 -10.78
CA GLN A 226 -21.95 -9.03 -11.05
C GLN A 226 -20.97 -8.06 -10.37
N GLY A 227 -20.43 -8.43 -9.21
CA GLY A 227 -19.39 -7.69 -8.52
C GLY A 227 -18.11 -7.58 -9.35
N ASN A 228 -17.64 -8.68 -9.90
CA ASN A 228 -16.47 -8.71 -10.77
C ASN A 228 -16.68 -7.83 -12.02
N ASN A 229 -17.85 -7.91 -12.66
CA ASN A 229 -18.18 -7.05 -13.79
C ASN A 229 -18.22 -5.56 -13.41
N LEU A 230 -18.73 -5.23 -12.21
CA LEU A 230 -18.77 -3.86 -11.72
C LEU A 230 -17.36 -3.34 -11.43
N LEU A 231 -16.46 -4.18 -10.87
CA LEU A 231 -15.05 -3.81 -10.71
C LEU A 231 -14.43 -3.40 -12.06
N VAL A 232 -14.62 -4.21 -13.10
CA VAL A 232 -14.11 -3.92 -14.46
C VAL A 232 -14.65 -2.60 -14.97
N GLN A 233 -15.96 -2.38 -14.89
CA GLN A 233 -16.60 -1.14 -15.34
C GLN A 233 -16.06 0.09 -14.61
N GLU A 234 -15.83 -0.01 -13.30
CA GLU A 234 -15.30 1.12 -12.54
C GLU A 234 -13.82 1.38 -12.84
N ILE A 235 -13.02 0.35 -13.15
CA ILE A 235 -11.65 0.51 -13.65
C ILE A 235 -11.66 1.25 -15.00
N GLU A 236 -12.53 0.86 -15.93
CA GLU A 236 -12.67 1.53 -17.23
C GLU A 236 -13.12 2.98 -17.09
N LYS A 237 -14.10 3.26 -16.22
CA LYS A 237 -14.59 4.62 -15.93
C LYS A 237 -13.51 5.50 -15.27
N ALA A 238 -12.61 4.91 -14.48
CA ALA A 238 -11.49 5.63 -13.88
C ALA A 238 -10.42 6.09 -14.90
N GLY A 239 -10.54 5.68 -16.16
CA GLY A 239 -9.59 6.00 -17.23
C GLY A 239 -8.73 4.81 -17.68
N GLY A 240 -8.99 3.62 -17.15
CA GLY A 240 -8.25 2.41 -17.44
C GLY A 240 -6.89 2.34 -16.73
N ILE A 241 -6.13 1.31 -17.04
CA ILE A 241 -4.87 0.97 -16.37
C ILE A 241 -3.68 1.43 -17.22
N ASP A 242 -2.76 2.17 -16.60
CA ASP A 242 -1.42 2.39 -17.18
C ASP A 242 -0.54 1.17 -16.91
N PHE A 243 -0.45 0.26 -17.88
CA PHE A 243 0.35 -0.97 -17.77
C PHE A 243 1.88 -0.75 -17.72
N LYS A 244 2.35 0.49 -17.84
CA LYS A 244 3.76 0.85 -17.65
C LYS A 244 4.10 1.18 -16.20
N MET A 245 3.10 1.28 -15.36
CA MET A 245 3.19 1.61 -13.95
C MET A 245 2.92 0.36 -13.10
N PRO A 246 3.30 0.36 -11.81
CA PRO A 246 2.99 -0.73 -10.88
C PRO A 246 1.49 -1.04 -10.82
N ILE A 247 1.18 -2.34 -10.78
CA ILE A 247 -0.18 -2.88 -10.64
C ILE A 247 -0.12 -3.97 -9.57
N LEU A 248 -1.03 -3.94 -8.62
CA LEU A 248 -1.10 -4.95 -7.58
C LEU A 248 -2.56 -5.35 -7.32
N LEU A 249 -2.80 -6.64 -7.31
CA LEU A 249 -4.08 -7.19 -6.88
C LEU A 249 -4.01 -7.65 -5.43
N GLY A 250 -5.14 -7.67 -4.74
CA GLY A 250 -5.19 -8.08 -3.35
C GLY A 250 -6.46 -8.82 -3.00
N PHE A 251 -6.35 -9.65 -1.95
CA PHE A 251 -7.51 -10.33 -1.35
C PHE A 251 -7.40 -10.34 0.17
N THR A 252 -8.54 -10.52 0.83
CA THR A 252 -8.63 -10.71 2.28
C THR A 252 -9.15 -12.10 2.61
N GLY A 253 -8.73 -12.65 3.75
CA GLY A 253 -9.13 -13.97 4.20
C GLY A 253 -8.05 -15.03 3.98
N LEU A 254 -8.46 -16.30 4.07
CA LEU A 254 -7.57 -17.46 4.06
C LEU A 254 -7.40 -18.07 2.65
N SER A 255 -8.10 -17.56 1.63
CA SER A 255 -8.12 -18.15 0.29
C SER A 255 -8.16 -17.10 -0.80
N ASP A 256 -7.37 -17.30 -1.83
CA ASP A 256 -7.28 -16.47 -3.04
C ASP A 256 -8.25 -16.90 -4.16
N ILE A 257 -9.12 -17.88 -3.90
CA ILE A 257 -10.04 -18.44 -4.92
C ILE A 257 -10.90 -17.34 -5.56
N MET A 258 -11.42 -16.40 -4.76
CA MET A 258 -12.24 -15.31 -5.29
C MET A 258 -11.45 -14.35 -6.16
N LEU A 259 -10.19 -14.05 -5.80
CA LEU A 259 -9.30 -13.24 -6.60
C LEU A 259 -8.96 -13.93 -7.93
N LYS A 260 -8.61 -15.21 -7.89
CA LYS A 260 -8.31 -16.00 -9.10
C LYS A 260 -9.53 -16.04 -10.04
N LYS A 261 -10.73 -16.20 -9.48
CA LYS A 261 -11.95 -16.14 -10.24
C LYS A 261 -12.20 -14.76 -10.88
N TYR A 262 -11.89 -13.69 -10.14
CA TYR A 262 -11.95 -12.32 -10.68
C TYR A 262 -10.97 -12.14 -11.86
N ILE A 263 -9.72 -12.59 -11.74
CA ILE A 263 -8.72 -12.51 -12.81
C ILE A 263 -9.21 -13.26 -14.06
N GLU A 264 -9.78 -14.47 -13.87
CA GLU A 264 -10.35 -15.25 -14.99
C GLU A 264 -11.53 -14.53 -15.65
N ASP A 265 -12.50 -14.07 -14.85
CA ASP A 265 -13.72 -13.38 -15.33
C ASP A 265 -13.40 -12.05 -16.05
N SER A 266 -12.30 -11.38 -15.66
CA SER A 266 -11.86 -10.09 -16.18
C SER A 266 -10.66 -10.18 -17.14
N GLY A 267 -10.42 -11.35 -17.75
CA GLY A 267 -9.25 -11.62 -18.60
C GLY A 267 -9.02 -10.60 -19.72
N HIS A 268 -10.09 -10.03 -20.30
CA HIS A 268 -10.02 -8.99 -21.32
C HIS A 268 -9.39 -7.67 -20.81
N LEU A 269 -9.48 -7.37 -19.51
CA LEU A 269 -8.90 -6.17 -18.90
C LEU A 269 -7.37 -6.26 -18.81
N TRP A 270 -6.85 -7.46 -18.54
CA TRP A 270 -5.43 -7.69 -18.30
C TRP A 270 -4.62 -7.93 -19.57
N LYS A 271 -5.30 -8.17 -20.70
CA LYS A 271 -4.67 -8.44 -22.02
C LYS A 271 -3.60 -9.54 -21.90
N ASP A 272 -2.43 -9.27 -22.47
CA ASP A 272 -1.28 -10.19 -22.43
C ASP A 272 -0.54 -10.19 -21.09
N SER A 273 -0.95 -9.31 -20.16
CA SER A 273 -0.29 -9.14 -18.84
C SER A 273 -0.85 -10.08 -17.75
N ALA A 274 -1.89 -10.87 -18.04
CA ALA A 274 -2.55 -11.72 -17.03
C ALA A 274 -1.60 -12.69 -16.29
N SER A 275 -0.59 -13.22 -16.97
CA SER A 275 0.42 -14.11 -16.39
C SER A 275 1.49 -13.40 -15.56
N GLN A 276 1.53 -12.08 -15.59
CA GLN A 276 2.51 -11.24 -14.89
C GLN A 276 1.88 -10.41 -13.76
N LEU A 277 0.59 -10.61 -13.49
CA LEU A 277 -0.10 -9.91 -12.43
C LEU A 277 0.40 -10.39 -11.06
N ASN A 278 0.97 -9.45 -10.33
CA ASN A 278 1.30 -9.66 -8.93
C ASN A 278 0.04 -9.56 -8.05
N TYR A 279 -0.03 -10.39 -7.02
CA TYR A 279 -1.06 -10.25 -5.99
C TYR A 279 -0.51 -10.60 -4.61
N THR A 280 -1.16 -10.06 -3.58
CA THR A 280 -0.79 -10.29 -2.18
C THR A 280 -2.04 -10.41 -1.30
N THR A 281 -1.87 -10.94 -0.09
CA THR A 281 -2.90 -10.87 0.95
C THR A 281 -2.92 -9.47 1.54
N ILE A 282 -4.11 -8.86 1.62
CA ILE A 282 -4.32 -7.60 2.32
C ILE A 282 -4.22 -7.85 3.83
N GLY A 283 -3.45 -7.00 4.52
CA GLY A 283 -3.01 -7.16 5.89
C GLY A 283 -4.10 -7.06 6.95
N SER A 284 -3.71 -7.34 8.18
CA SER A 284 -4.61 -7.51 9.32
C SER A 284 -5.29 -6.19 9.72
N VAL A 285 -4.55 -5.08 9.69
CA VAL A 285 -5.12 -3.75 10.01
C VAL A 285 -6.24 -3.38 9.03
N VAL A 286 -6.01 -3.54 7.73
CA VAL A 286 -7.03 -3.28 6.70
C VAL A 286 -8.14 -4.31 6.78
N GLY A 287 -7.80 -5.58 7.00
CA GLY A 287 -8.74 -6.69 7.20
C GLY A 287 -9.72 -6.46 8.35
N THR A 288 -9.29 -5.81 9.43
CA THR A 288 -10.17 -5.38 10.54
C THR A 288 -11.34 -4.52 10.06
N HIS A 289 -11.08 -3.65 9.07
CA HIS A 289 -12.07 -2.69 8.57
C HIS A 289 -12.83 -3.18 7.31
N THR A 290 -12.27 -4.14 6.58
CA THR A 290 -12.89 -4.63 5.33
C THR A 290 -13.55 -6.00 5.48
N GLY A 291 -13.12 -6.77 6.48
CA GLY A 291 -13.53 -8.17 6.67
C GLY A 291 -12.86 -9.12 5.67
N PRO A 292 -13.20 -10.41 5.74
CA PRO A 292 -12.72 -11.42 4.80
C PRO A 292 -13.44 -11.33 3.44
N ASN A 293 -12.93 -12.08 2.45
CA ASN A 293 -13.54 -12.25 1.12
C ASN A 293 -13.60 -10.96 0.25
N VAL A 294 -12.66 -10.04 0.46
CA VAL A 294 -12.46 -8.89 -0.42
C VAL A 294 -11.62 -9.28 -1.63
N VAL A 295 -11.92 -8.70 -2.77
CA VAL A 295 -11.06 -8.69 -3.97
C VAL A 295 -10.81 -7.23 -4.32
N ALA A 296 -9.55 -6.88 -4.50
CA ALA A 296 -9.15 -5.51 -4.78
C ALA A 296 -8.12 -5.43 -5.92
N ALA A 297 -8.14 -4.30 -6.62
CA ALA A 297 -7.17 -3.94 -7.64
C ALA A 297 -6.66 -2.52 -7.38
N ALA A 298 -5.33 -2.37 -7.41
CA ALA A 298 -4.66 -1.08 -7.36
C ALA A 298 -3.83 -0.89 -8.63
N PHE A 299 -3.93 0.29 -9.22
CA PHE A 299 -3.25 0.65 -10.46
C PHE A 299 -3.12 2.17 -10.58
N PHE A 300 -2.26 2.62 -11.50
CA PHE A 300 -2.24 4.01 -11.92
C PHE A 300 -3.15 4.20 -13.14
N THR A 301 -3.93 5.27 -13.15
CA THR A 301 -4.76 5.64 -14.29
C THR A 301 -3.91 6.28 -15.40
N ASN A 302 -4.36 6.10 -16.65
CA ASN A 302 -3.73 6.73 -17.84
C ASN A 302 -3.68 8.27 -17.76
#